data_3e5591eea440be366457f8ab2e902656
#
_entry.id   3e5591eea440be366457f8ab2e902656
#
_cell.length_a   1.000
_cell.length_b   1.000
_cell.length_c   1.000
_cell.angle_alpha   90.00
_cell.angle_beta   90.00
_cell.angle_gamma   90.00
#
_symmetry.space_group_name_H-M   'P 1'
#
loop_
_entity.id
_entity.type
_entity.pdbx_description
1 polymer ?
#
loop_
_entity_poly.entity_id
_entity_poly.type
_entity_poly.pdbx_seq_one_letter_code
_entity_poly.pdbx_strand_id
1 'polypeptide(L)'
;MNQTIAAMPALTRLAEDEVIFRDSVYEFADKEIRPLAREMDEHAKFNPGLLKKLFEMGLLSVEVPESYGGAGGTFFHSVLAVESLSRVDPSVGVLVDVQNTLVINAVMRWGTEGIKRKYLPKFATNMIGAYCLSEAGSGSDAFAMATRATEKGDGYAINGRKLWITNGNEADMFIVFANVNPDAGYRGITAFIVDRGTPGFTVGKKEDKLGIRASSTCELLFEDCVVPKSQILGEVGKGYKVAIETLNEGRIGIGAQMLGLAQGALDHTIAYVKERKQFGKPIADFQGVQFQIARMALDVETTRLLVYNSARLRDAGQPFLTEAAMCKIHSSEVAERVASMAINLYGGNGFVKEYPVEKLYRDAKIGQIYEGTSNMQLGTIAKNLLG
;
A
#
# COMPACT_ATOMS: atom_id res chain seq x y z
N MET A 1 47.95 -5.88 -2.43
CA MET A 1 46.73 -6.50 -1.90
C MET A 1 45.59 -6.19 -2.86
N ASN A 2 45.24 -7.15 -3.74
CA ASN A 2 44.06 -7.02 -4.57
C ASN A 2 42.83 -7.30 -3.68
N GLN A 3 42.16 -6.26 -3.24
CA GLN A 3 40.82 -6.41 -2.72
C GLN A 3 39.94 -6.82 -3.92
N THR A 4 39.54 -8.05 -3.94
CA THR A 4 38.46 -8.53 -4.84
C THR A 4 37.22 -7.73 -4.45
N ILE A 5 36.87 -6.72 -5.24
CA ILE A 5 35.59 -6.01 -5.11
C ILE A 5 34.55 -7.09 -5.37
N ALA A 6 33.86 -7.57 -4.35
CA ALA A 6 32.72 -8.44 -4.53
C ALA A 6 31.74 -7.73 -5.47
N ALA A 7 31.47 -8.33 -6.61
CA ALA A 7 30.54 -7.76 -7.59
C ALA A 7 29.19 -7.54 -6.88
N MET A 8 28.78 -6.29 -6.74
CA MET A 8 27.44 -6.00 -6.21
C MET A 8 26.41 -6.58 -7.17
N PRO A 9 25.44 -7.34 -6.68
CA PRO A 9 24.40 -7.91 -7.54
C PRO A 9 23.59 -6.78 -8.22
N ALA A 10 23.10 -7.04 -9.42
CA ALA A 10 22.17 -6.11 -10.09
C ALA A 10 20.94 -5.87 -9.20
N LEU A 11 20.41 -4.64 -9.18
CA LEU A 11 19.34 -4.22 -8.26
C LEU A 11 18.07 -5.09 -8.36
N THR A 12 17.74 -5.54 -9.56
CA THR A 12 16.56 -6.38 -9.82
C THR A 12 16.86 -7.87 -9.76
N ARG A 13 18.10 -8.26 -9.44
CA ARG A 13 18.46 -9.66 -9.24
C ARG A 13 18.06 -10.08 -7.84
N LEU A 14 17.12 -11.01 -7.75
CA LEU A 14 16.65 -11.59 -6.50
C LEU A 14 17.60 -12.70 -6.01
N ALA A 15 17.74 -12.83 -4.70
CA ALA A 15 18.32 -13.99 -4.06
C ALA A 15 17.38 -15.21 -4.21
N GLU A 16 17.87 -16.41 -3.97
CA GLU A 16 17.11 -17.64 -4.18
C GLU A 16 15.83 -17.70 -3.33
N ASP A 17 15.92 -17.32 -2.06
CA ASP A 17 14.79 -17.23 -1.12
C ASP A 17 13.78 -16.16 -1.53
N GLU A 18 14.24 -15.02 -2.05
CA GLU A 18 13.38 -13.95 -2.58
C GLU A 18 12.62 -14.40 -3.84
N VAL A 19 13.27 -15.18 -4.71
CA VAL A 19 12.62 -15.77 -5.89
C VAL A 19 11.53 -16.73 -5.46
N ILE A 20 11.85 -17.67 -4.54
CA ILE A 20 10.90 -18.66 -4.03
C ILE A 20 9.71 -17.96 -3.38
N PHE A 21 9.96 -16.94 -2.55
CA PHE A 21 8.91 -16.18 -1.89
C PHE A 21 8.00 -15.46 -2.91
N ARG A 22 8.58 -14.67 -3.83
CA ARG A 22 7.84 -13.97 -4.88
C ARG A 22 6.97 -14.91 -5.70
N ASP A 23 7.53 -16.02 -6.15
CA ASP A 23 6.85 -16.97 -7.02
C ASP A 23 5.72 -17.69 -6.26
N SER A 24 5.93 -18.04 -5.00
CA SER A 24 4.89 -18.61 -4.13
C SER A 24 3.73 -17.64 -3.89
N VAL A 25 4.02 -16.36 -3.67
CA VAL A 25 2.97 -15.33 -3.49
C VAL A 25 2.21 -15.12 -4.81
N TYR A 26 2.91 -15.10 -5.95
CA TYR A 26 2.27 -14.95 -7.24
C TYR A 26 1.38 -16.17 -7.59
N GLU A 27 1.88 -17.39 -7.35
CA GLU A 27 1.08 -18.62 -7.55
C GLU A 27 -0.18 -18.61 -6.68
N PHE A 28 -0.04 -18.22 -5.40
CA PHE A 28 -1.19 -18.02 -4.52
C PHE A 28 -2.18 -16.99 -5.08
N ALA A 29 -1.70 -15.83 -5.54
CA ALA A 29 -2.54 -14.80 -6.09
C ALA A 29 -3.27 -15.27 -7.36
N ASP A 30 -2.57 -15.96 -8.24
CA ASP A 30 -3.14 -16.49 -9.48
C ASP A 30 -4.23 -17.53 -9.22
N LYS A 31 -4.00 -18.42 -8.26
CA LYS A 31 -4.90 -19.52 -7.92
C LYS A 31 -6.11 -19.09 -7.07
N GLU A 32 -5.89 -18.26 -6.06
CA GLU A 32 -6.88 -17.98 -5.03
C GLU A 32 -7.57 -16.60 -5.20
N ILE A 33 -6.89 -15.62 -5.81
CA ILE A 33 -7.41 -14.25 -5.95
C ILE A 33 -7.99 -14.03 -7.35
N ARG A 34 -7.29 -14.44 -8.41
CA ARG A 34 -7.73 -14.19 -9.81
C ARG A 34 -9.17 -14.64 -10.08
N PRO A 35 -9.64 -15.82 -9.64
CA PRO A 35 -11.03 -16.24 -9.87
C PRO A 35 -12.07 -15.33 -9.19
N LEU A 36 -11.68 -14.61 -8.14
CA LEU A 36 -12.57 -13.76 -7.34
C LEU A 36 -12.48 -12.28 -7.72
N ALA A 37 -11.43 -11.86 -8.43
CA ALA A 37 -11.11 -10.45 -8.68
C ALA A 37 -12.27 -9.68 -9.34
N ARG A 38 -12.92 -10.30 -10.35
CA ARG A 38 -14.05 -9.69 -11.04
C ARG A 38 -15.26 -9.51 -10.12
N GLU A 39 -15.66 -10.55 -9.39
CA GLU A 39 -16.80 -10.51 -8.47
C GLU A 39 -16.57 -9.48 -7.36
N MET A 40 -15.35 -9.44 -6.79
CA MET A 40 -14.98 -8.48 -5.76
C MET A 40 -15.04 -7.03 -6.26
N ASP A 41 -14.60 -6.77 -7.50
CA ASP A 41 -14.69 -5.43 -8.11
C ASP A 41 -16.15 -5.06 -8.41
N GLU A 42 -16.93 -5.95 -9.01
CA GLU A 42 -18.32 -5.71 -9.39
C GLU A 42 -19.19 -5.37 -8.17
N HIS A 43 -19.07 -6.14 -7.10
CA HIS A 43 -19.82 -5.93 -5.86
C HIS A 43 -19.13 -4.94 -4.90
N ALA A 44 -17.97 -4.40 -5.26
CA ALA A 44 -17.18 -3.54 -4.41
C ALA A 44 -16.97 -4.12 -3.00
N LYS A 45 -16.72 -5.42 -2.89
CA LYS A 45 -16.66 -6.14 -1.62
C LYS A 45 -15.50 -7.12 -1.59
N PHE A 46 -14.69 -7.02 -0.54
CA PHE A 46 -13.62 -7.98 -0.28
C PHE A 46 -14.21 -9.35 0.10
N ASN A 47 -13.63 -10.43 -0.44
CA ASN A 47 -14.04 -11.78 -0.07
C ASN A 47 -13.47 -12.17 1.29
N PRO A 48 -14.29 -12.39 2.33
CA PRO A 48 -13.79 -12.69 3.69
C PRO A 48 -12.97 -13.98 3.77
N GLY A 49 -13.21 -14.94 2.89
CA GLY A 49 -12.43 -16.19 2.84
C GLY A 49 -10.97 -15.99 2.45
N LEU A 50 -10.66 -14.91 1.73
CA LEU A 50 -9.28 -14.57 1.39
C LEU A 50 -8.47 -14.10 2.60
N LEU A 51 -9.08 -13.44 3.59
CA LEU A 51 -8.37 -12.97 4.79
C LEU A 51 -7.69 -14.12 5.52
N LYS A 52 -8.42 -15.22 5.73
CA LYS A 52 -7.88 -16.41 6.37
C LYS A 52 -6.67 -16.96 5.60
N LYS A 53 -6.78 -17.06 4.28
CA LYS A 53 -5.70 -17.56 3.42
C LYS A 53 -4.48 -16.62 3.41
N LEU A 54 -4.69 -15.30 3.47
CA LEU A 54 -3.60 -14.32 3.57
C LEU A 54 -2.84 -14.44 4.90
N PHE A 55 -3.55 -14.72 6.01
CA PHE A 55 -2.92 -15.03 7.30
C PHE A 55 -2.15 -16.36 7.25
N GLU A 56 -2.74 -17.42 6.71
CA GLU A 56 -2.11 -18.73 6.57
C GLU A 56 -0.82 -18.66 5.73
N MET A 57 -0.77 -17.78 4.74
CA MET A 57 0.43 -17.50 3.93
C MET A 57 1.42 -16.54 4.61
N GLY A 58 1.11 -16.00 5.79
CA GLY A 58 1.95 -15.03 6.51
C GLY A 58 2.02 -13.64 5.86
N LEU A 59 1.20 -13.35 4.85
CA LEU A 59 1.27 -12.12 4.06
C LEU A 59 0.79 -10.87 4.81
N LEU A 60 0.05 -11.06 5.91
CA LEU A 60 -0.43 -9.97 6.77
C LEU A 60 0.51 -9.66 7.95
N SER A 61 1.71 -10.29 7.98
CA SER A 61 2.68 -10.13 9.06
C SER A 61 4.12 -10.40 8.60
N VAL A 62 4.45 -10.00 7.39
CA VAL A 62 5.74 -10.32 6.73
C VAL A 62 6.94 -9.91 7.58
N GLU A 63 6.93 -8.68 8.12
CA GLU A 63 8.05 -8.14 8.91
C GLU A 63 7.92 -8.39 10.42
N VAL A 64 6.84 -9.02 10.90
CA VAL A 64 6.70 -9.33 12.33
C VAL A 64 7.76 -10.36 12.72
N PRO A 65 8.60 -10.07 13.74
CA PRO A 65 9.63 -11.00 14.18
C PRO A 65 9.07 -12.33 14.67
N GLU A 66 9.86 -13.41 14.52
CA GLU A 66 9.52 -14.76 15.01
C GLU A 66 9.21 -14.76 16.52
N SER A 67 9.89 -13.92 17.31
CA SER A 67 9.63 -13.77 18.75
C SER A 67 8.22 -13.30 19.09
N TYR A 68 7.49 -12.73 18.10
CA TYR A 68 6.08 -12.36 18.19
C TYR A 68 5.17 -13.25 17.32
N GLY A 69 5.70 -14.35 16.81
CA GLY A 69 4.95 -15.32 16.01
C GLY A 69 4.81 -14.99 14.53
N GLY A 70 5.55 -14.01 14.01
CA GLY A 70 5.61 -13.66 12.60
C GLY A 70 6.66 -14.44 11.82
N ALA A 71 6.80 -14.16 10.54
CA ALA A 71 7.75 -14.82 9.63
C ALA A 71 9.17 -14.23 9.69
N GLY A 72 9.36 -13.06 10.28
CA GLY A 72 10.68 -12.39 10.40
C GLY A 72 11.29 -11.97 9.07
N GLY A 73 10.46 -11.74 8.04
CA GLY A 73 10.90 -11.27 6.73
C GLY A 73 11.41 -9.83 6.77
N THR A 74 12.01 -9.39 5.66
CA THR A 74 12.49 -8.01 5.49
C THR A 74 11.40 -7.14 4.86
N PHE A 75 11.60 -5.83 4.83
CA PHE A 75 10.73 -4.91 4.11
C PHE A 75 10.71 -5.22 2.59
N PHE A 76 11.82 -5.68 2.05
CA PHE A 76 11.86 -6.09 0.65
C PHE A 76 10.93 -7.28 0.36
N HIS A 77 10.76 -8.21 1.31
CA HIS A 77 9.74 -9.26 1.19
C HIS A 77 8.31 -8.70 1.19
N SER A 78 8.03 -7.66 2.00
CA SER A 78 6.74 -6.95 1.94
C SER A 78 6.51 -6.33 0.57
N VAL A 79 7.53 -5.72 -0.03
CA VAL A 79 7.48 -5.15 -1.39
C VAL A 79 7.20 -6.23 -2.44
N LEU A 80 7.89 -7.39 -2.37
CA LEU A 80 7.65 -8.52 -3.28
C LEU A 80 6.23 -9.10 -3.14
N ALA A 81 5.72 -9.16 -1.91
CA ALA A 81 4.34 -9.61 -1.65
C ALA A 81 3.33 -8.66 -2.29
N VAL A 82 3.46 -7.35 -2.05
CA VAL A 82 2.55 -6.33 -2.60
C VAL A 82 2.61 -6.30 -4.14
N GLU A 83 3.79 -6.37 -4.75
CA GLU A 83 3.97 -6.46 -6.20
C GLU A 83 3.25 -7.70 -6.76
N SER A 84 3.50 -8.88 -6.19
CA SER A 84 2.94 -10.15 -6.67
C SER A 84 1.43 -10.21 -6.56
N LEU A 85 0.85 -9.75 -5.45
CA LEU A 85 -0.59 -9.67 -5.25
C LEU A 85 -1.23 -8.66 -6.21
N SER A 86 -0.62 -7.49 -6.38
CA SER A 86 -1.14 -6.40 -7.21
C SER A 86 -1.05 -6.70 -8.72
N ARG A 87 -0.19 -7.63 -9.12
CA ARG A 87 -0.13 -8.18 -10.47
C ARG A 87 -1.42 -8.91 -10.85
N VAL A 88 -2.17 -9.36 -9.85
CA VAL A 88 -3.45 -10.05 -10.00
C VAL A 88 -4.63 -9.15 -9.61
N ASP A 89 -4.60 -8.58 -8.40
CA ASP A 89 -5.61 -7.64 -7.90
C ASP A 89 -5.01 -6.57 -6.98
N PRO A 90 -4.94 -5.32 -7.44
CA PRO A 90 -4.44 -4.20 -6.62
C PRO A 90 -5.25 -3.92 -5.35
N SER A 91 -6.52 -4.35 -5.28
CA SER A 91 -7.33 -4.19 -4.06
C SER A 91 -6.84 -5.08 -2.93
N VAL A 92 -6.40 -6.30 -3.26
CA VAL A 92 -5.77 -7.20 -2.29
C VAL A 92 -4.38 -6.72 -1.94
N GLY A 93 -3.62 -6.25 -2.95
CA GLY A 93 -2.29 -5.68 -2.74
C GLY A 93 -2.29 -4.53 -1.73
N VAL A 94 -3.22 -3.56 -1.83
CA VAL A 94 -3.28 -2.43 -0.91
C VAL A 94 -3.69 -2.81 0.52
N LEU A 95 -4.53 -3.85 0.68
CA LEU A 95 -4.86 -4.36 2.02
C LEU A 95 -3.60 -4.86 2.73
N VAL A 96 -2.80 -5.66 2.04
CA VAL A 96 -1.55 -6.22 2.55
C VAL A 96 -0.49 -5.13 2.73
N ASP A 97 -0.42 -4.16 1.82
CA ASP A 97 0.47 -3.02 1.91
C ASP A 97 0.22 -2.21 3.18
N VAL A 98 -0.99 -1.69 3.38
CA VAL A 98 -1.34 -0.89 4.58
C VAL A 98 -1.07 -1.64 5.88
N GLN A 99 -1.36 -2.94 5.90
CA GLN A 99 -1.10 -3.80 7.06
C GLN A 99 0.41 -3.83 7.39
N ASN A 100 1.27 -4.09 6.42
CA ASN A 100 2.71 -4.28 6.65
C ASN A 100 3.44 -2.93 6.73
N THR A 101 3.33 -2.09 5.69
CA THR A 101 4.16 -0.89 5.55
C THR A 101 3.74 0.27 6.45
N LEU A 102 2.47 0.35 6.82
CA LEU A 102 1.95 1.42 7.69
C LEU A 102 1.71 0.94 9.12
N VAL A 103 0.86 -0.08 9.30
CA VAL A 103 0.39 -0.47 10.63
C VAL A 103 1.46 -1.21 11.42
N ILE A 104 2.01 -2.30 10.87
CA ILE A 104 3.02 -3.11 11.54
C ILE A 104 4.29 -2.28 11.76
N ASN A 105 4.76 -1.57 10.73
CA ASN A 105 5.96 -0.76 10.84
C ASN A 105 5.83 0.37 11.87
N ALA A 106 4.65 1.03 11.95
CA ALA A 106 4.42 2.01 13.00
C ALA A 106 4.46 1.39 14.41
N VAL A 107 3.82 0.22 14.61
CA VAL A 107 3.85 -0.49 15.89
C VAL A 107 5.26 -0.98 16.23
N MET A 108 5.98 -1.52 15.27
CA MET A 108 7.37 -1.99 15.46
C MET A 108 8.32 -0.86 15.87
N ARG A 109 8.22 0.30 15.23
CA ARG A 109 9.11 1.43 15.44
C ARG A 109 8.75 2.25 16.67
N TRP A 110 7.47 2.52 16.89
CA TRP A 110 6.98 3.49 17.87
C TRP A 110 6.24 2.86 19.07
N GLY A 111 5.88 1.59 18.98
CA GLY A 111 5.18 0.88 20.05
C GLY A 111 6.09 0.64 21.27
N THR A 112 5.53 0.84 22.47
CA THR A 112 6.15 0.33 23.70
C THR A 112 6.16 -1.20 23.67
N GLU A 113 6.98 -1.83 24.52
CA GLU A 113 6.98 -3.29 24.64
C GLU A 113 5.58 -3.86 24.97
N GLY A 114 4.78 -3.13 25.78
CA GLY A 114 3.40 -3.49 26.07
C GLY A 114 2.51 -3.50 24.83
N ILE A 115 2.64 -2.47 23.97
CA ILE A 115 1.93 -2.38 22.70
C ILE A 115 2.38 -3.51 21.76
N LYS A 116 3.68 -3.71 21.58
CA LYS A 116 4.22 -4.77 20.71
C LYS A 116 3.73 -6.16 21.12
N ARG A 117 3.82 -6.50 22.42
CA ARG A 117 3.33 -7.78 22.95
C ARG A 117 1.81 -7.96 22.82
N LYS A 118 1.05 -6.86 22.87
CA LYS A 118 -0.42 -6.91 22.71
C LYS A 118 -0.85 -7.14 21.26
N TYR A 119 -0.18 -6.51 20.28
CA TYR A 119 -0.68 -6.42 18.91
C TYR A 119 0.08 -7.30 17.92
N LEU A 120 1.42 -7.38 17.98
CA LEU A 120 2.19 -8.10 16.98
C LEU A 120 1.81 -9.60 16.85
N PRO A 121 1.58 -10.37 17.93
CA PRO A 121 1.11 -11.74 17.80
C PRO A 121 -0.26 -11.87 17.15
N LYS A 122 -1.13 -10.87 17.35
CA LYS A 122 -2.46 -10.86 16.73
C LYS A 122 -2.38 -10.51 15.24
N PHE A 123 -1.49 -9.59 14.83
CA PHE A 123 -1.23 -9.33 13.42
C PHE A 123 -0.69 -10.56 12.70
N ALA A 124 0.05 -11.42 13.38
CA ALA A 124 0.52 -12.67 12.80
C ALA A 124 -0.59 -13.71 12.59
N THR A 125 -1.76 -13.57 13.24
CA THR A 125 -2.77 -14.62 13.28
C THR A 125 -4.14 -14.24 12.73
N ASN A 126 -4.70 -13.10 13.17
CA ASN A 126 -6.11 -12.80 12.89
C ASN A 126 -6.52 -11.32 12.98
N MET A 127 -5.59 -10.40 13.17
CA MET A 127 -5.91 -8.97 13.35
C MET A 127 -5.44 -8.15 12.15
N ILE A 128 -6.31 -7.30 11.65
CA ILE A 128 -5.99 -6.30 10.64
C ILE A 128 -6.00 -4.91 11.28
N GLY A 129 -5.09 -4.06 10.81
CA GLY A 129 -5.03 -2.66 11.21
C GLY A 129 -5.39 -1.69 10.09
N ALA A 130 -5.71 -0.47 10.50
CA ALA A 130 -5.93 0.67 9.62
C ALA A 130 -5.15 1.90 10.09
N TYR A 131 -4.76 2.74 9.13
CA TYR A 131 -3.97 3.95 9.37
C TYR A 131 -4.82 5.18 9.09
N CYS A 132 -5.13 5.96 10.14
CA CYS A 132 -6.24 6.92 10.14
C CYS A 132 -5.72 8.34 10.30
N LEU A 133 -5.16 8.91 9.22
CA LEU A 133 -4.60 10.26 9.20
C LEU A 133 -5.56 11.28 8.57
N SER A 134 -6.09 11.00 7.37
CA SER A 134 -6.81 11.93 6.52
C SER A 134 -8.18 12.33 7.05
N GLU A 135 -8.60 13.57 6.75
CA GLU A 135 -9.91 14.14 7.07
C GLU A 135 -10.46 14.90 5.85
N ALA A 136 -11.72 15.36 5.91
CA ALA A 136 -12.35 16.13 4.83
C ALA A 136 -11.57 17.39 4.46
N GLY A 137 -11.04 18.09 5.46
CA GLY A 137 -10.25 19.33 5.29
C GLY A 137 -8.73 19.11 5.35
N SER A 138 -8.26 17.87 5.48
CA SER A 138 -6.85 17.55 5.74
C SER A 138 -6.42 16.34 4.92
N GLY A 139 -6.14 16.56 3.65
CA GLY A 139 -5.58 15.58 2.73
C GLY A 139 -4.08 15.81 2.52
N SER A 140 -3.69 16.59 1.51
CA SER A 140 -2.29 16.97 1.26
C SER A 140 -1.70 17.80 2.40
N ASP A 141 -2.49 18.67 3.03
CA ASP A 141 -2.15 19.35 4.29
C ASP A 141 -2.54 18.45 5.48
N ALA A 142 -1.82 17.33 5.63
CA ALA A 142 -2.18 16.27 6.57
C ALA A 142 -2.18 16.71 8.04
N PHE A 143 -1.50 17.81 8.35
CA PHE A 143 -1.37 18.30 9.72
C PHE A 143 -2.36 19.42 10.09
N ALA A 144 -3.18 19.89 9.15
CA ALA A 144 -4.31 20.78 9.40
C ALA A 144 -5.55 20.04 9.92
N MET A 145 -5.36 18.92 10.61
CA MET A 145 -6.45 18.05 11.07
C MET A 145 -7.35 18.74 12.12
N ALA A 146 -8.65 18.49 12.01
CA ALA A 146 -9.66 18.99 12.94
C ALA A 146 -9.91 18.04 14.14
N THR A 147 -9.60 16.74 14.02
CA THR A 147 -9.76 15.77 15.11
C THR A 147 -8.95 16.17 16.32
N ARG A 148 -9.61 16.19 17.49
CA ARG A 148 -9.05 16.61 18.77
C ARG A 148 -9.04 15.45 19.75
N ALA A 149 -8.06 15.47 20.68
CA ALA A 149 -8.03 14.58 21.82
C ALA A 149 -7.80 15.43 23.08
N THR A 150 -8.71 15.36 24.03
CA THR A 150 -8.63 16.10 25.31
C THR A 150 -8.40 15.13 26.46
N GLU A 151 -7.58 15.52 27.43
CA GLU A 151 -7.35 14.67 28.62
C GLU A 151 -8.66 14.38 29.35
N LYS A 152 -8.90 13.10 29.68
CA LYS A 152 -10.08 12.62 30.40
C LYS A 152 -9.70 11.44 31.28
N GLY A 153 -9.63 11.67 32.59
CA GLY A 153 -9.17 10.64 33.53
C GLY A 153 -7.72 10.20 33.27
N ASP A 154 -7.50 8.89 33.13
CA ASP A 154 -6.20 8.30 32.78
C ASP A 154 -6.04 8.09 31.27
N GLY A 155 -6.68 8.90 30.46
CA GLY A 155 -6.65 8.78 29.01
C GLY A 155 -6.94 10.07 28.29
N TYR A 156 -7.37 9.91 27.03
CA TYR A 156 -7.79 10.99 26.14
C TYR A 156 -9.15 10.66 25.51
N ALA A 157 -10.06 11.62 25.49
CA ALA A 157 -11.31 11.54 24.73
C ALA A 157 -11.06 12.11 23.33
N ILE A 158 -11.18 11.26 22.31
CA ILE A 158 -11.02 11.64 20.89
C ILE A 158 -12.39 12.04 20.36
N ASN A 159 -12.41 13.18 19.66
CA ASN A 159 -13.57 13.72 18.96
C ASN A 159 -13.18 14.18 17.56
N GLY A 160 -13.92 13.71 16.55
CA GLY A 160 -13.67 14.07 15.16
C GLY A 160 -14.06 13.00 14.17
N ARG A 161 -13.59 13.16 12.92
CA ARG A 161 -13.87 12.25 11.82
C ARG A 161 -12.63 12.02 10.97
N LYS A 162 -12.42 10.78 10.55
CA LYS A 162 -11.40 10.42 9.57
C LYS A 162 -12.05 9.94 8.29
N LEU A 163 -11.45 10.27 7.14
CA LEU A 163 -11.95 9.88 5.83
C LEU A 163 -10.90 9.12 5.04
N TRP A 164 -11.35 8.39 4.05
CA TRP A 164 -10.51 7.62 3.12
C TRP A 164 -9.67 6.53 3.79
N ILE A 165 -10.22 5.90 4.85
CA ILE A 165 -9.45 4.94 5.63
C ILE A 165 -9.53 3.55 5.00
N THR A 166 -8.41 3.12 4.43
CA THR A 166 -8.20 1.76 3.89
C THR A 166 -8.30 0.74 5.02
N ASN A 167 -8.84 -0.43 4.71
CA ASN A 167 -9.12 -1.51 5.67
C ASN A 167 -10.15 -1.15 6.76
N GLY A 168 -10.89 -0.05 6.63
CA GLY A 168 -11.81 0.41 7.67
C GLY A 168 -12.86 -0.62 8.08
N ASN A 169 -13.37 -1.44 7.16
CA ASN A 169 -14.32 -2.51 7.45
C ASN A 169 -13.65 -3.75 8.05
N GLU A 170 -12.46 -4.07 7.61
CA GLU A 170 -11.73 -5.30 7.98
C GLU A 170 -10.89 -5.13 9.26
N ALA A 171 -10.48 -3.90 9.57
CA ALA A 171 -9.55 -3.64 10.68
C ALA A 171 -10.19 -3.85 12.06
N ASP A 172 -9.42 -4.42 12.96
CA ASP A 172 -9.73 -4.55 14.40
C ASP A 172 -9.00 -3.50 15.24
N MET A 173 -7.94 -2.91 14.69
CA MET A 173 -7.11 -1.89 15.34
C MET A 173 -6.87 -0.72 14.40
N PHE A 174 -6.92 0.48 14.94
CA PHE A 174 -6.82 1.73 14.19
C PHE A 174 -5.74 2.63 14.79
N ILE A 175 -4.74 3.04 13.99
CA ILE A 175 -3.78 4.08 14.38
C ILE A 175 -4.39 5.42 14.01
N VAL A 176 -4.83 6.18 15.02
CA VAL A 176 -5.59 7.42 14.87
C VAL A 176 -4.74 8.61 15.27
N PHE A 177 -4.62 9.59 14.39
CA PHE A 177 -3.93 10.85 14.68
C PHE A 177 -4.94 11.91 15.12
N ALA A 178 -4.69 12.51 16.29
CA ALA A 178 -5.51 13.58 16.83
C ALA A 178 -4.62 14.66 17.48
N ASN A 179 -5.09 15.90 17.50
CA ASN A 179 -4.33 17.01 18.06
C ASN A 179 -4.74 17.23 19.52
N VAL A 180 -3.78 17.08 20.45
CA VAL A 180 -3.97 17.28 21.89
C VAL A 180 -3.68 18.73 22.33
N ASN A 181 -2.98 19.50 21.50
CA ASN A 181 -2.65 20.91 21.75
C ASN A 181 -2.68 21.72 20.44
N PRO A 182 -3.84 22.26 20.03
CA PRO A 182 -3.99 23.01 18.79
C PRO A 182 -3.05 24.20 18.67
N ASP A 183 -2.76 24.88 19.78
CA ASP A 183 -1.90 26.07 19.78
C ASP A 183 -0.44 25.75 19.42
N ALA A 184 -0.02 24.50 19.63
CA ALA A 184 1.29 24.01 19.19
C ALA A 184 1.32 23.60 17.69
N GLY A 185 0.21 23.77 16.96
CA GLY A 185 0.08 23.37 15.56
C GLY A 185 0.35 21.86 15.36
N TYR A 186 1.17 21.50 14.38
CA TYR A 186 1.51 20.08 14.11
C TYR A 186 2.24 19.39 15.28
N ARG A 187 2.88 20.15 16.17
CA ARG A 187 3.55 19.62 17.37
C ARG A 187 2.58 19.20 18.49
N GLY A 188 1.28 19.49 18.34
CA GLY A 188 0.24 18.97 19.21
C GLY A 188 -0.31 17.61 18.76
N ILE A 189 0.05 17.13 17.58
CA ILE A 189 -0.46 15.87 17.02
C ILE A 189 0.13 14.68 17.78
N THR A 190 -0.74 13.76 18.18
CA THR A 190 -0.42 12.51 18.88
C THR A 190 -1.05 11.35 18.13
N ALA A 191 -0.35 10.21 18.08
CA ALA A 191 -0.88 8.97 17.52
C ALA A 191 -1.44 8.07 18.62
N PHE A 192 -2.65 7.57 18.43
CA PHE A 192 -3.36 6.71 19.36
C PHE A 192 -3.71 5.39 18.71
N ILE A 193 -3.70 4.30 19.47
CA ILE A 193 -4.26 3.03 19.04
C ILE A 193 -5.68 2.93 19.58
N VAL A 194 -6.65 2.74 18.68
CA VAL A 194 -8.06 2.53 19.01
C VAL A 194 -8.46 1.13 18.58
N ASP A 195 -8.92 0.31 19.51
CA ASP A 195 -9.43 -1.04 19.20
C ASP A 195 -10.89 -0.93 18.69
N ARG A 196 -11.27 -1.81 17.75
CA ARG A 196 -12.67 -1.94 17.33
C ARG A 196 -13.56 -2.23 18.56
N GLY A 197 -14.70 -1.59 18.62
CA GLY A 197 -15.62 -1.72 19.75
C GLY A 197 -15.33 -0.80 20.94
N THR A 198 -14.30 0.06 20.86
CA THR A 198 -14.11 1.13 21.86
C THR A 198 -15.35 2.03 21.88
N PRO A 199 -15.97 2.29 23.06
CA PRO A 199 -17.12 3.18 23.16
C PRO A 199 -16.83 4.56 22.55
N GLY A 200 -17.77 5.09 21.75
CA GLY A 200 -17.61 6.35 21.04
C GLY A 200 -16.85 6.23 19.71
N PHE A 201 -16.43 5.03 19.29
CA PHE A 201 -15.85 4.78 17.98
C PHE A 201 -16.81 4.03 17.07
N THR A 202 -16.99 4.51 15.84
CA THR A 202 -17.85 3.89 14.83
C THR A 202 -17.20 3.94 13.45
N VAL A 203 -17.26 2.83 12.72
CA VAL A 203 -16.95 2.78 11.28
C VAL A 203 -18.20 3.25 10.53
N GLY A 204 -18.06 4.33 9.81
CA GLY A 204 -19.13 4.97 9.04
C GLY A 204 -19.25 4.45 7.62
N LYS A 205 -19.58 5.35 6.71
CA LYS A 205 -19.83 5.04 5.29
C LYS A 205 -18.59 4.44 4.63
N LYS A 206 -18.77 3.35 3.90
CA LYS A 206 -17.82 2.87 2.89
C LYS A 206 -18.01 3.64 1.58
N GLU A 207 -16.92 4.12 1.00
CA GLU A 207 -16.96 4.89 -0.24
C GLU A 207 -17.15 4.01 -1.48
N ASP A 208 -17.99 4.46 -2.42
CA ASP A 208 -18.09 3.90 -3.76
C ASP A 208 -17.03 4.54 -4.65
N LYS A 209 -16.09 3.74 -5.14
CA LYS A 209 -14.85 4.24 -5.77
C LYS A 209 -14.78 3.90 -7.25
N LEU A 210 -13.96 4.65 -7.98
CA LEU A 210 -13.62 4.40 -9.38
C LEU A 210 -12.91 3.05 -9.55
N GLY A 211 -11.87 2.81 -8.76
CA GLY A 211 -11.02 1.62 -8.80
C GLY A 211 -10.71 1.08 -7.41
N ILE A 212 -9.92 0.01 -7.34
CA ILE A 212 -9.64 -0.76 -6.12
C ILE A 212 -10.89 -0.96 -5.27
N ARG A 213 -12.00 -1.29 -5.95
CA ARG A 213 -13.35 -1.26 -5.37
C ARG A 213 -13.54 -2.29 -4.27
N ALA A 214 -12.85 -3.42 -4.34
CA ALA A 214 -12.89 -4.47 -3.33
C ALA A 214 -12.27 -4.04 -1.99
N SER A 215 -11.20 -3.23 -2.02
CA SER A 215 -10.63 -2.65 -0.79
C SER A 215 -11.62 -1.72 -0.13
N SER A 216 -11.92 -1.91 1.16
CA SER A 216 -12.78 -0.98 1.88
C SER A 216 -12.05 0.34 2.13
N THR A 217 -12.76 1.43 1.90
CA THR A 217 -12.29 2.78 2.18
C THR A 217 -13.41 3.48 2.93
N CYS A 218 -13.23 3.72 4.23
CA CYS A 218 -14.32 4.09 5.12
C CYS A 218 -14.11 5.46 5.76
N GLU A 219 -15.22 6.07 6.16
CA GLU A 219 -15.27 7.11 7.17
C GLU A 219 -15.16 6.48 8.56
N LEU A 220 -14.51 7.17 9.49
CA LEU A 220 -14.47 6.81 10.90
C LEU A 220 -14.98 7.98 11.74
N LEU A 221 -15.81 7.68 12.74
CA LEU A 221 -16.43 8.66 13.63
C LEU A 221 -15.95 8.43 15.06
N PHE A 222 -15.59 9.51 15.73
CA PHE A 222 -15.15 9.52 17.12
C PHE A 222 -15.98 10.54 17.90
N GLU A 223 -16.73 10.07 18.89
CA GLU A 223 -17.61 10.87 19.77
C GLU A 223 -17.29 10.48 21.22
N ASP A 224 -16.53 11.34 21.91
CA ASP A 224 -16.02 11.07 23.26
C ASP A 224 -15.36 9.67 23.39
N CYS A 225 -14.65 9.24 22.33
CA CYS A 225 -13.96 7.96 22.30
C CYS A 225 -12.75 8.00 23.24
N VAL A 226 -12.88 7.39 24.42
CA VAL A 226 -11.83 7.42 25.46
C VAL A 226 -10.80 6.34 25.21
N VAL A 227 -9.54 6.76 25.10
CA VAL A 227 -8.38 5.88 24.86
C VAL A 227 -7.40 6.06 26.01
N PRO A 228 -6.95 4.98 26.70
CA PRO A 228 -6.01 5.08 27.81
C PRO A 228 -4.62 5.54 27.35
N LYS A 229 -3.87 6.21 28.22
CA LYS A 229 -2.49 6.67 27.93
C LYS A 229 -1.55 5.53 27.48
N SER A 230 -1.80 4.30 27.93
CA SER A 230 -1.04 3.11 27.51
C SER A 230 -1.20 2.74 26.03
N GLN A 231 -2.18 3.30 25.33
CA GLN A 231 -2.40 3.12 23.89
C GLN A 231 -1.92 4.31 23.03
N ILE A 232 -1.12 5.20 23.60
CA ILE A 232 -0.39 6.21 22.82
C ILE A 232 0.74 5.51 22.05
N LEU A 233 0.78 5.72 20.75
CA LEU A 233 1.85 5.21 19.88
C LEU A 233 2.94 6.28 19.77
N GLY A 234 4.12 6.01 20.34
CA GLY A 234 5.20 6.98 20.49
C GLY A 234 4.97 7.89 21.71
N GLU A 235 5.14 9.19 21.53
CA GLU A 235 5.05 10.21 22.57
C GLU A 235 3.95 11.22 22.26
N VAL A 236 3.39 11.81 23.33
CA VAL A 236 2.43 12.93 23.21
C VAL A 236 3.08 14.10 22.45
N GLY A 237 2.39 14.63 21.45
CA GLY A 237 2.88 15.71 20.60
C GLY A 237 3.93 15.32 19.58
N LYS A 238 4.25 14.02 19.44
CA LYS A 238 5.19 13.49 18.45
C LYS A 238 4.52 12.67 17.33
N GLY A 239 3.19 12.61 17.29
CA GLY A 239 2.45 11.88 16.27
C GLY A 239 2.80 12.28 14.83
N TYR A 240 3.17 13.55 14.61
CA TYR A 240 3.65 14.00 13.29
C TYR A 240 4.90 13.25 12.81
N LYS A 241 5.81 12.85 13.71
CA LYS A 241 6.99 12.04 13.37
C LYS A 241 6.54 10.63 12.97
N VAL A 242 5.66 10.03 13.77
CA VAL A 242 5.05 8.73 13.45
C VAL A 242 4.46 8.77 12.04
N ALA A 243 3.67 9.83 11.73
CA ALA A 243 3.04 9.98 10.43
C ALA A 243 4.06 10.08 9.28
N ILE A 244 5.02 10.99 9.37
CA ILE A 244 5.99 11.26 8.30
C ILE A 244 6.85 10.03 8.02
N GLU A 245 7.44 9.43 9.06
CA GLU A 245 8.39 8.33 8.91
C GLU A 245 7.70 7.08 8.37
N THR A 246 6.50 6.76 8.85
CA THR A 246 5.71 5.63 8.35
C THR A 246 5.28 5.82 6.88
N LEU A 247 4.83 7.02 6.51
CA LEU A 247 4.43 7.32 5.13
C LEU A 247 5.58 7.24 4.12
N ASN A 248 6.84 7.41 4.55
CA ASN A 248 7.97 7.20 3.64
C ASN A 248 8.09 5.73 3.19
N GLU A 249 7.79 4.80 4.08
CA GLU A 249 7.75 3.37 3.77
C GLU A 249 6.50 3.02 2.94
N GLY A 250 5.34 3.57 3.27
CA GLY A 250 4.11 3.43 2.49
C GLY A 250 4.25 3.90 1.03
N ARG A 251 5.04 4.94 0.76
CA ARG A 251 5.34 5.38 -0.63
C ARG A 251 6.00 4.27 -1.45
N ILE A 252 6.91 3.50 -0.85
CA ILE A 252 7.55 2.35 -1.53
C ILE A 252 6.53 1.23 -1.72
N GLY A 253 5.67 0.97 -0.74
CA GLY A 253 4.59 0.00 -0.82
C GLY A 253 3.61 0.31 -1.96
N ILE A 254 3.17 1.58 -2.07
CA ILE A 254 2.36 2.02 -3.22
C ILE A 254 3.15 1.90 -4.54
N GLY A 255 4.46 2.18 -4.50
CA GLY A 255 5.34 1.92 -5.65
C GLY A 255 5.28 0.47 -6.11
N ALA A 256 5.34 -0.48 -5.18
CA ALA A 256 5.24 -1.92 -5.45
C ALA A 256 3.85 -2.31 -5.96
N GLN A 257 2.78 -1.75 -5.39
CA GLN A 257 1.40 -1.98 -5.86
C GLN A 257 1.23 -1.54 -7.32
N MET A 258 1.68 -0.34 -7.65
CA MET A 258 1.57 0.21 -9.00
C MET A 258 2.47 -0.54 -10.01
N LEU A 259 3.65 -0.99 -9.57
CA LEU A 259 4.51 -1.87 -10.36
C LEU A 259 3.83 -3.21 -10.66
N GLY A 260 3.24 -3.85 -9.66
CA GLY A 260 2.51 -5.10 -9.82
C GLY A 260 1.33 -4.95 -10.79
N LEU A 261 0.53 -3.89 -10.64
CA LEU A 261 -0.56 -3.56 -11.55
C LEU A 261 -0.07 -3.40 -13.01
N ALA A 262 1.00 -2.62 -13.21
CA ALA A 262 1.58 -2.41 -14.55
C ALA A 262 2.08 -3.71 -15.16
N GLN A 263 2.73 -4.56 -14.36
CA GLN A 263 3.16 -5.90 -14.81
C GLN A 263 1.97 -6.77 -15.19
N GLY A 264 0.90 -6.79 -14.40
CA GLY A 264 -0.33 -7.53 -14.71
C GLY A 264 -0.99 -7.06 -16.00
N ALA A 265 -1.06 -5.75 -16.21
CA ALA A 265 -1.57 -5.17 -17.46
C ALA A 265 -0.72 -5.58 -18.68
N LEU A 266 0.61 -5.57 -18.54
CA LEU A 266 1.53 -6.03 -19.58
C LEU A 266 1.34 -7.53 -19.89
N ASP A 267 1.25 -8.37 -18.87
CA ASP A 267 1.09 -9.82 -19.03
C ASP A 267 -0.19 -10.17 -19.78
N HIS A 268 -1.31 -9.58 -19.36
CA HIS A 268 -2.60 -9.75 -20.04
C HIS A 268 -2.52 -9.29 -21.50
N THR A 269 -1.85 -8.17 -21.73
CA THR A 269 -1.71 -7.62 -23.09
C THR A 269 -0.87 -8.53 -23.99
N ILE A 270 0.26 -9.05 -23.49
CA ILE A 270 1.11 -9.99 -24.25
C ILE A 270 0.35 -11.25 -24.63
N ALA A 271 -0.41 -11.83 -23.70
CA ALA A 271 -1.24 -13.00 -23.98
C ALA A 271 -2.28 -12.68 -25.06
N TYR A 272 -3.01 -11.60 -24.91
CA TYR A 272 -4.07 -11.20 -25.83
C TYR A 272 -3.57 -10.94 -27.26
N VAL A 273 -2.49 -10.17 -27.43
CA VAL A 273 -1.99 -9.80 -28.77
C VAL A 273 -1.46 -10.99 -29.55
N LYS A 274 -1.02 -12.07 -28.88
CA LYS A 274 -0.58 -13.33 -29.50
C LYS A 274 -1.76 -14.16 -30.01
N GLU A 275 -2.91 -14.07 -29.38
CA GLU A 275 -4.11 -14.86 -29.76
C GLU A 275 -5.04 -14.10 -30.71
N ARG A 276 -5.19 -12.78 -30.49
CA ARG A 276 -6.09 -11.93 -31.29
C ARG A 276 -5.60 -11.79 -32.72
N LYS A 277 -6.44 -12.14 -33.68
CA LYS A 277 -6.12 -12.03 -35.12
C LYS A 277 -6.89 -10.90 -35.79
N GLN A 278 -6.22 -10.12 -36.60
CA GLN A 278 -6.77 -9.15 -37.54
C GLN A 278 -5.96 -9.17 -38.83
N PHE A 279 -6.59 -8.88 -39.96
CA PHE A 279 -5.95 -8.94 -41.28
C PHE A 279 -5.25 -10.29 -41.56
N GLY A 280 -5.85 -11.39 -41.08
CA GLY A 280 -5.40 -12.76 -41.32
C GLY A 280 -4.26 -13.26 -40.42
N LYS A 281 -3.73 -12.47 -39.49
CA LYS A 281 -2.59 -12.84 -38.62
C LYS A 281 -2.75 -12.34 -37.19
N PRO A 282 -2.01 -12.88 -36.22
CA PRO A 282 -1.97 -12.33 -34.85
C PRO A 282 -1.60 -10.85 -34.87
N ILE A 283 -2.24 -10.06 -33.99
CA ILE A 283 -1.89 -8.62 -33.94
C ILE A 283 -0.47 -8.38 -33.41
N ALA A 284 0.12 -9.33 -32.69
CA ALA A 284 1.52 -9.32 -32.31
C ALA A 284 2.51 -9.25 -33.51
N ASP A 285 2.08 -9.63 -34.74
CA ASP A 285 2.92 -9.58 -35.91
C ASP A 285 2.98 -8.19 -36.57
N PHE A 286 2.25 -7.21 -36.05
CA PHE A 286 2.32 -5.83 -36.51
C PHE A 286 3.38 -5.05 -35.73
N GLN A 287 4.30 -4.39 -36.45
CA GLN A 287 5.41 -3.63 -35.85
C GLN A 287 4.92 -2.56 -34.85
N GLY A 288 3.80 -1.87 -35.18
CA GLY A 288 3.21 -0.88 -34.25
C GLY A 288 2.75 -1.47 -32.91
N VAL A 289 2.28 -2.73 -32.90
CA VAL A 289 1.94 -3.45 -31.65
C VAL A 289 3.21 -3.86 -30.91
N GLN A 290 4.22 -4.37 -31.61
CA GLN A 290 5.51 -4.76 -31.02
C GLN A 290 6.18 -3.59 -30.32
N PHE A 291 6.17 -2.40 -30.92
CA PHE A 291 6.76 -1.19 -30.32
C PHE A 291 6.00 -0.76 -29.04
N GLN A 292 4.68 -0.90 -29.02
CA GLN A 292 3.90 -0.61 -27.82
C GLN A 292 4.20 -1.60 -26.68
N ILE A 293 4.27 -2.90 -26.96
CA ILE A 293 4.68 -3.92 -25.97
C ILE A 293 6.09 -3.63 -25.44
N ALA A 294 7.05 -3.32 -26.32
CA ALA A 294 8.41 -2.98 -25.91
C ALA A 294 8.45 -1.72 -25.00
N ARG A 295 7.63 -0.71 -25.30
CA ARG A 295 7.49 0.49 -24.45
C ARG A 295 6.91 0.15 -23.08
N MET A 296 5.84 -0.64 -23.03
CA MET A 296 5.25 -1.09 -21.76
C MET A 296 6.27 -1.87 -20.92
N ALA A 297 7.03 -2.78 -21.52
CA ALA A 297 8.06 -3.54 -20.84
C ALA A 297 9.19 -2.65 -20.28
N LEU A 298 9.65 -1.66 -21.06
CA LEU A 298 10.64 -0.67 -20.62
C LEU A 298 10.12 0.13 -19.41
N ASP A 299 8.88 0.60 -19.47
CA ASP A 299 8.24 1.36 -18.40
C ASP A 299 8.12 0.53 -17.11
N VAL A 300 7.74 -0.74 -17.20
CA VAL A 300 7.66 -1.67 -16.07
C VAL A 300 9.05 -1.91 -15.46
N GLU A 301 10.06 -2.18 -16.26
CA GLU A 301 11.40 -2.48 -15.75
C GLU A 301 12.08 -1.26 -15.12
N THR A 302 11.93 -0.07 -15.68
CA THR A 302 12.43 1.17 -15.04
C THR A 302 11.75 1.44 -13.69
N THR A 303 10.46 1.13 -13.60
CA THR A 303 9.71 1.22 -12.35
C THR A 303 10.25 0.22 -11.32
N ARG A 304 10.49 -1.04 -11.71
CA ARG A 304 11.05 -2.07 -10.84
C ARG A 304 12.40 -1.65 -10.26
N LEU A 305 13.28 -1.09 -11.08
CA LEU A 305 14.58 -0.58 -10.64
C LEU A 305 14.42 0.47 -9.51
N LEU A 306 13.50 1.42 -9.64
CA LEU A 306 13.26 2.44 -8.62
C LEU A 306 12.65 1.85 -7.34
N VAL A 307 11.64 0.98 -7.46
CA VAL A 307 10.98 0.33 -6.32
C VAL A 307 11.96 -0.52 -5.53
N TYR A 308 12.71 -1.39 -6.21
CA TYR A 308 13.64 -2.30 -5.55
C TYR A 308 14.81 -1.55 -4.92
N ASN A 309 15.35 -0.53 -5.61
CA ASN A 309 16.40 0.32 -5.03
C ASN A 309 15.92 0.99 -3.74
N SER A 310 14.73 1.58 -3.75
CA SER A 310 14.17 2.27 -2.57
C SER A 310 13.99 1.32 -1.39
N ALA A 311 13.48 0.11 -1.64
CA ALA A 311 13.29 -0.91 -0.62
C ALA A 311 14.64 -1.44 -0.06
N ARG A 312 15.62 -1.67 -0.93
CA ARG A 312 16.96 -2.09 -0.52
C ARG A 312 17.69 -1.03 0.31
N LEU A 313 17.54 0.25 -0.03
CA LEU A 313 18.08 1.36 0.77
C LEU A 313 17.46 1.36 2.17
N ARG A 314 16.15 1.18 2.28
CA ARG A 314 15.45 1.11 3.57
C ARG A 314 15.96 -0.07 4.40
N ASP A 315 16.08 -1.27 3.85
CA ASP A 315 16.58 -2.44 4.57
C ASP A 315 18.04 -2.32 4.97
N ALA A 316 18.84 -1.60 4.18
CA ALA A 316 20.23 -1.29 4.51
C ALA A 316 20.38 -0.13 5.53
N GLY A 317 19.29 0.44 6.05
CA GLY A 317 19.31 1.58 6.98
C GLY A 317 19.89 2.87 6.38
N GLN A 318 19.86 2.97 5.04
CA GLN A 318 20.33 4.17 4.32
C GLN A 318 19.21 5.20 4.17
N PRO A 319 19.51 6.49 3.98
CA PRO A 319 18.51 7.48 3.62
C PRO A 319 17.79 7.09 2.32
N PHE A 320 16.47 7.15 2.30
CA PHE A 320 15.63 6.73 1.16
C PHE A 320 14.45 7.66 0.87
N LEU A 321 14.38 8.82 1.52
CA LEU A 321 13.22 9.72 1.41
C LEU A 321 12.99 10.22 -0.03
N THR A 322 14.07 10.60 -0.72
CA THR A 322 14.01 11.10 -2.10
C THR A 322 13.62 9.96 -3.05
N GLU A 323 14.25 8.80 -2.88
CA GLU A 323 14.02 7.59 -3.68
C GLU A 323 12.59 7.07 -3.49
N ALA A 324 12.06 7.08 -2.28
CA ALA A 324 10.67 6.73 -2.01
C ALA A 324 9.67 7.66 -2.72
N ALA A 325 9.95 8.96 -2.74
CA ALA A 325 9.12 9.93 -3.46
C ALA A 325 9.23 9.74 -4.99
N MET A 326 10.45 9.52 -5.52
CA MET A 326 10.67 9.23 -6.93
C MET A 326 10.00 7.91 -7.35
N CYS A 327 10.15 6.88 -6.53
CA CYS A 327 9.52 5.58 -6.73
C CYS A 327 7.99 5.73 -6.85
N LYS A 328 7.36 6.40 -5.89
CA LYS A 328 5.91 6.55 -5.83
C LYS A 328 5.34 7.32 -7.02
N ILE A 329 5.92 8.46 -7.38
CA ILE A 329 5.41 9.24 -8.51
C ILE A 329 5.60 8.49 -9.82
N HIS A 330 6.79 7.96 -10.07
CA HIS A 330 7.09 7.28 -11.32
C HIS A 330 6.21 6.02 -11.52
N SER A 331 6.11 5.17 -10.50
CA SER A 331 5.29 3.96 -10.56
C SER A 331 3.81 4.27 -10.83
N SER A 332 3.28 5.33 -10.21
CA SER A 332 1.89 5.74 -10.39
C SER A 332 1.59 6.24 -11.80
N GLU A 333 2.51 7.00 -12.41
CA GLU A 333 2.38 7.48 -13.78
C GLU A 333 2.56 6.35 -14.79
N VAL A 334 3.49 5.44 -14.54
CA VAL A 334 3.71 4.24 -15.37
C VAL A 334 2.49 3.32 -15.32
N ALA A 335 1.93 3.06 -14.15
CA ALA A 335 0.77 2.18 -14.02
C ALA A 335 -0.41 2.67 -14.85
N GLU A 336 -0.74 3.96 -14.77
CA GLU A 336 -1.82 4.56 -15.58
C GLU A 336 -1.51 4.48 -17.09
N ARG A 337 -0.28 4.81 -17.49
CA ARG A 337 0.14 4.78 -18.88
C ARG A 337 0.10 3.36 -19.45
N VAL A 338 0.64 2.37 -18.76
CA VAL A 338 0.68 0.96 -19.18
C VAL A 338 -0.74 0.38 -19.24
N ALA A 339 -1.58 0.66 -18.23
CA ALA A 339 -2.98 0.22 -18.23
C ALA A 339 -3.78 0.85 -19.39
N SER A 340 -3.55 2.12 -19.70
CA SER A 340 -4.17 2.81 -20.85
C SER A 340 -3.73 2.19 -22.18
N MET A 341 -2.43 1.89 -22.32
CA MET A 341 -1.91 1.20 -23.52
C MET A 341 -2.49 -0.21 -23.66
N ALA A 342 -2.70 -0.92 -22.54
CA ALA A 342 -3.34 -2.23 -22.54
C ALA A 342 -4.77 -2.16 -23.11
N ILE A 343 -5.58 -1.20 -22.65
CA ILE A 343 -6.93 -0.98 -23.21
C ILE A 343 -6.87 -0.73 -24.71
N ASN A 344 -5.96 0.12 -25.17
CA ASN A 344 -5.80 0.44 -26.60
C ASN A 344 -5.47 -0.81 -27.43
N LEU A 345 -4.58 -1.67 -26.94
CA LEU A 345 -4.18 -2.90 -27.62
C LEU A 345 -5.29 -3.98 -27.63
N TYR A 346 -6.16 -3.98 -26.61
CA TYR A 346 -7.36 -4.80 -26.60
C TYR A 346 -8.47 -4.26 -27.54
N GLY A 347 -8.42 -2.97 -27.89
CA GLY A 347 -9.45 -2.31 -28.69
C GLY A 347 -10.80 -2.33 -27.99
N GLY A 348 -11.89 -2.63 -28.71
CA GLY A 348 -13.24 -2.70 -28.12
C GLY A 348 -13.36 -3.67 -26.94
N ASN A 349 -12.60 -4.77 -26.96
CA ASN A 349 -12.54 -5.73 -25.85
C ASN A 349 -11.90 -5.13 -24.59
N GLY A 350 -11.03 -4.14 -24.71
CA GLY A 350 -10.45 -3.44 -23.55
C GLY A 350 -11.43 -2.48 -22.85
N PHE A 351 -12.56 -2.20 -23.49
CA PHE A 351 -13.55 -1.23 -22.98
C PHE A 351 -14.76 -1.90 -22.28
N VAL A 352 -14.75 -3.23 -22.18
CA VAL A 352 -15.84 -3.99 -21.56
C VAL A 352 -15.34 -4.82 -20.37
N LYS A 353 -16.19 -5.02 -19.38
CA LYS A 353 -15.86 -5.64 -18.08
C LYS A 353 -15.53 -7.13 -18.15
N GLU A 354 -15.74 -7.78 -19.28
CA GLU A 354 -15.39 -9.19 -19.50
C GLU A 354 -13.87 -9.41 -19.54
N TYR A 355 -13.09 -8.35 -19.83
CA TYR A 355 -11.64 -8.37 -19.88
C TYR A 355 -11.02 -7.60 -18.71
N PRO A 356 -9.86 -8.02 -18.18
CA PRO A 356 -9.31 -7.49 -16.94
C PRO A 356 -8.72 -6.08 -17.05
N VAL A 357 -8.37 -5.63 -18.27
CA VAL A 357 -7.57 -4.41 -18.47
C VAL A 357 -8.32 -3.12 -18.12
N GLU A 358 -9.66 -3.10 -18.29
CA GLU A 358 -10.46 -1.94 -17.90
C GLU A 358 -10.46 -1.72 -16.37
N LYS A 359 -10.49 -2.82 -15.58
CA LYS A 359 -10.37 -2.77 -14.13
C LYS A 359 -9.00 -2.24 -13.73
N LEU A 360 -7.93 -2.75 -14.33
CA LEU A 360 -6.56 -2.30 -14.04
C LEU A 360 -6.38 -0.81 -14.36
N TYR A 361 -7.00 -0.30 -15.41
CA TYR A 361 -6.99 1.13 -15.73
C TYR A 361 -7.69 1.98 -14.65
N ARG A 362 -8.87 1.55 -14.18
CA ARG A 362 -9.56 2.22 -13.08
C ARG A 362 -8.76 2.18 -11.79
N ASP A 363 -8.16 1.04 -11.49
CA ASP A 363 -7.36 0.82 -10.29
C ASP A 363 -6.06 1.67 -10.29
N ALA A 364 -5.43 1.85 -11.45
CA ALA A 364 -4.18 2.60 -11.56
C ALA A 364 -4.32 4.06 -11.12
N LYS A 365 -5.50 4.66 -11.31
CA LYS A 365 -5.70 6.10 -11.05
C LYS A 365 -5.43 6.52 -9.63
N ILE A 366 -5.72 5.66 -8.65
CA ILE A 366 -5.54 5.99 -7.24
C ILE A 366 -4.05 6.21 -6.88
N GLY A 367 -3.12 5.57 -7.59
CA GLY A 367 -1.70 5.71 -7.35
C GLY A 367 -1.19 7.15 -7.35
N GLN A 368 -1.80 8.03 -8.14
CA GLN A 368 -1.43 9.45 -8.21
C GLN A 368 -2.05 10.31 -7.09
N ILE A 369 -2.98 9.75 -6.30
CA ILE A 369 -3.82 10.50 -5.36
C ILE A 369 -3.43 10.22 -3.91
N TYR A 370 -3.49 8.96 -3.46
CA TYR A 370 -3.29 8.62 -2.06
C TYR A 370 -1.81 8.54 -1.67
N GLU A 371 -1.53 8.45 -0.37
CA GLU A 371 -0.18 8.47 0.23
C GLU A 371 0.70 9.65 -0.24
N GLY A 372 0.05 10.78 -0.42
CA GLY A 372 0.62 11.99 -0.98
C GLY A 372 0.49 12.03 -2.50
N THR A 373 -0.23 13.04 -2.99
CA THR A 373 -0.43 13.25 -4.43
C THR A 373 0.89 13.38 -5.19
N SER A 374 0.86 13.24 -6.53
CA SER A 374 2.05 13.45 -7.38
C SER A 374 2.73 14.80 -7.09
N ASN A 375 1.96 15.88 -6.86
CA ASN A 375 2.53 17.17 -6.49
C ASN A 375 3.28 17.17 -5.15
N MET A 376 2.79 16.40 -4.16
CA MET A 376 3.48 16.24 -2.87
C MET A 376 4.79 15.50 -3.03
N GLN A 377 4.87 14.52 -3.92
CA GLN A 377 6.10 13.81 -4.22
C GLN A 377 7.11 14.74 -4.91
N LEU A 378 6.69 15.49 -5.93
CA LEU A 378 7.52 16.50 -6.60
C LEU A 378 8.06 17.54 -5.61
N GLY A 379 7.19 18.05 -4.72
CA GLY A 379 7.61 18.97 -3.67
C GLY A 379 8.64 18.38 -2.72
N THR A 380 8.50 17.10 -2.34
CA THR A 380 9.48 16.39 -1.48
C THR A 380 10.82 16.26 -2.20
N ILE A 381 10.82 15.83 -3.47
CA ILE A 381 12.03 15.69 -4.27
C ILE A 381 12.74 17.07 -4.41
N ALA A 382 11.98 18.09 -4.83
CA ALA A 382 12.52 19.43 -5.04
C ALA A 382 13.14 20.01 -3.77
N LYS A 383 12.46 19.86 -2.62
CA LYS A 383 12.95 20.33 -1.33
C LYS A 383 14.28 19.64 -0.93
N ASN A 384 14.41 18.34 -1.18
CA ASN A 384 15.63 17.61 -0.85
C ASN A 384 16.82 17.94 -1.78
N LEU A 385 16.53 18.37 -3.01
CA LEU A 385 17.57 18.75 -3.99
C LEU A 385 18.02 20.22 -3.85
N LEU A 386 17.11 21.09 -3.42
CA LEU A 386 17.36 22.56 -3.38
C LEU A 386 17.74 23.05 -1.98
N GLY A 387 17.54 22.27 -0.94
CA GLY A 387 17.84 22.58 0.47
C GLY A 387 16.64 23.10 1.21
#